data_398759781d65fbf34342254283684a52
#
_entry.id   398759781d65fbf34342254283684a52
#
_cell.length_a   1.000
_cell.length_b   1.000
_cell.length_c   1.000
_cell.angle_alpha   90.00
_cell.angle_beta   90.00
_cell.angle_gamma   90.00
#
_symmetry.space_group_name_H-M   'P 1'
#
loop_
_entity.id
_entity.type
_entity.pdbx_description
1 polymer ?
#
loop_
_entity_poly.entity_id
_entity_poly.type
_entity_poly.pdbx_seq_one_letter_code
_entity_poly.pdbx_strand_id
1 'polypeptide(L)'
;SFAKSKSKPTDKHEWFNQIDFNTRNLKHGETNGVLIGPHSSNLISEIILVTVDYELAKQGFKYIRNIDDYTCYVDTYEEADRFFLSLSEELKKYELALNSKKSKIIPLPLASVKNWVTKLNHFNFTNTYTVNFKEAIRVKELKGFIDFAIELMLDEDSDASILNYAIKILSNKHLDTNAKDYYIKQIHHLVLLYPYLINLLEPKVFEPHKIDKNIIKRIAQDIYTFGLKRKVYEACSYAIFWAVKYDFDIEMATIKQDSINSLDCIFLMISYLYDKKHNKKGYLK
;
A
#
# COMPACT_ATOMS: atom_id res chain seq x y z
N SER A 1 -21.76 8.11 18.13
CA SER A 1 -21.99 9.50 18.51
C SER A 1 -23.38 10.00 18.17
N PHE A 2 -23.90 9.77 16.96
CA PHE A 2 -25.28 10.16 16.61
C PHE A 2 -26.32 9.42 17.45
N ALA A 3 -26.13 8.13 17.69
CA ALA A 3 -26.93 7.33 18.60
C ALA A 3 -26.92 7.88 20.03
N LYS A 4 -25.76 8.34 20.49
CA LYS A 4 -25.58 8.91 21.84
C LYS A 4 -26.30 10.25 22.06
N SER A 5 -26.53 11.03 21.02
CA SER A 5 -27.16 12.34 21.12
C SER A 5 -28.70 12.32 21.07
N LYS A 6 -29.30 11.25 20.56
CA LYS A 6 -30.76 11.17 20.32
C LYS A 6 -31.47 10.01 20.98
N SER A 7 -30.77 9.02 21.51
CA SER A 7 -31.40 7.90 22.23
C SER A 7 -31.09 7.90 23.73
N LYS A 8 -32.03 7.48 24.54
CA LYS A 8 -31.72 7.10 25.92
C LYS A 8 -30.75 5.90 25.85
N PRO A 9 -29.64 5.89 26.62
CA PRO A 9 -28.67 4.79 26.62
C PRO A 9 -29.26 3.42 26.95
N THR A 10 -30.48 3.41 27.47
CA THR A 10 -31.25 2.22 27.90
C THR A 10 -32.04 1.55 26.77
N ASP A 11 -32.19 2.20 25.60
CA ASP A 11 -32.99 1.63 24.51
C ASP A 11 -32.16 0.75 23.59
N LYS A 12 -31.89 -0.49 24.07
CA LYS A 12 -31.10 -1.49 23.38
C LYS A 12 -31.77 -2.06 22.12
N HIS A 13 -33.03 -1.77 21.90
CA HIS A 13 -33.83 -2.34 20.80
C HIS A 13 -33.83 -1.45 19.54
N GLU A 14 -33.44 -0.19 19.67
CA GLU A 14 -33.34 0.71 18.54
C GLU A 14 -32.17 0.29 17.60
N TRP A 15 -32.46 0.15 16.32
CA TRP A 15 -31.52 -0.36 15.33
C TRP A 15 -30.18 0.42 15.28
N PHE A 16 -30.21 1.73 15.46
CA PHE A 16 -29.01 2.57 15.46
C PHE A 16 -28.14 2.34 16.70
N ASN A 17 -28.74 2.03 17.86
CA ASN A 17 -28.00 1.64 19.06
C ASN A 17 -27.38 0.25 18.91
N GLN A 18 -28.04 -0.67 18.20
CA GLN A 18 -27.47 -1.98 17.88
C GLN A 18 -26.27 -1.85 16.92
N ILE A 19 -26.36 -0.97 15.91
CA ILE A 19 -25.22 -0.70 15.01
C ILE A 19 -24.04 -0.15 15.79
N ASP A 20 -24.25 0.88 16.62
CA ASP A 20 -23.20 1.47 17.47
C ASP A 20 -22.57 0.42 18.40
N PHE A 21 -23.38 -0.38 19.06
CA PHE A 21 -22.91 -1.44 19.96
C PHE A 21 -22.07 -2.49 19.22
N ASN A 22 -22.57 -2.99 18.09
CA ASN A 22 -21.86 -4.01 17.31
C ASN A 22 -20.58 -3.45 16.68
N THR A 23 -20.58 -2.20 16.20
CA THR A 23 -19.40 -1.54 15.65
C THR A 23 -18.30 -1.38 16.70
N ARG A 24 -18.67 -0.99 17.94
CA ARG A 24 -17.71 -0.94 19.06
C ARG A 24 -17.16 -2.30 19.42
N ASN A 25 -17.98 -3.34 19.41
CA ASN A 25 -17.53 -4.69 19.72
C ASN A 25 -16.51 -5.23 18.73
N LEU A 26 -16.57 -4.82 17.45
CA LEU A 26 -15.56 -5.15 16.45
C LEU A 26 -14.17 -4.58 16.79
N LYS A 27 -14.12 -3.54 17.62
CA LYS A 27 -12.89 -2.86 18.07
C LYS A 27 -12.67 -3.02 19.58
N HIS A 28 -13.03 -4.16 20.16
CA HIS A 28 -12.84 -4.41 21.60
C HIS A 28 -13.46 -3.35 22.53
N GLY A 29 -14.58 -2.74 22.10
CA GLY A 29 -15.28 -1.72 22.86
C GLY A 29 -14.82 -0.28 22.65
N GLU A 30 -13.85 -0.05 21.79
CA GLU A 30 -13.42 1.32 21.43
C GLU A 30 -14.53 2.09 20.70
N THR A 31 -14.61 3.40 21.00
CA THR A 31 -15.65 4.29 20.47
C THR A 31 -15.18 5.16 19.30
N ASN A 32 -13.89 5.09 18.92
CA ASN A 32 -13.28 5.93 17.92
C ASN A 32 -13.14 5.21 16.58
N GLY A 33 -13.80 5.74 15.54
CA GLY A 33 -13.71 5.27 14.18
C GLY A 33 -14.23 3.84 13.97
N VAL A 34 -14.03 3.32 12.77
CA VAL A 34 -14.35 1.96 12.34
C VAL A 34 -13.09 1.22 11.92
N LEU A 35 -13.12 -0.11 11.88
CA LEU A 35 -12.00 -0.92 11.39
C LEU A 35 -11.74 -0.63 9.92
N ILE A 36 -10.48 -0.50 9.54
CA ILE A 36 -10.06 -0.42 8.15
C ILE A 36 -10.05 -1.85 7.57
N GLY A 37 -10.64 -2.03 6.38
CA GLY A 37 -10.64 -3.29 5.63
C GLY A 37 -12.01 -3.92 5.42
N PRO A 38 -12.89 -4.09 6.44
CA PRO A 38 -14.22 -4.64 6.22
C PRO A 38 -15.08 -3.79 5.27
N HIS A 39 -15.83 -4.43 4.38
CA HIS A 39 -16.77 -3.73 3.48
C HIS A 39 -17.85 -2.94 4.23
N SER A 40 -18.26 -3.42 5.42
CA SER A 40 -19.17 -2.69 6.30
C SER A 40 -18.62 -1.32 6.73
N SER A 41 -17.32 -1.22 6.95
CA SER A 41 -16.69 0.06 7.31
C SER A 41 -16.71 1.05 6.15
N ASN A 42 -16.50 0.57 4.91
CA ASN A 42 -16.64 1.40 3.72
C ASN A 42 -18.07 1.91 3.55
N LEU A 43 -19.08 1.06 3.81
CA LEU A 43 -20.48 1.46 3.76
C LEU A 43 -20.82 2.53 4.82
N ILE A 44 -20.35 2.34 6.05
CA ILE A 44 -20.54 3.33 7.13
C ILE A 44 -19.89 4.67 6.78
N SER A 45 -18.67 4.64 6.25
CA SER A 45 -17.96 5.84 5.80
C SER A 45 -18.73 6.55 4.68
N GLU A 46 -19.26 5.80 3.72
CA GLU A 46 -20.06 6.36 2.62
C GLU A 46 -21.36 7.01 3.13
N ILE A 47 -22.06 6.40 4.07
CA ILE A 47 -23.28 6.99 4.68
C ILE A 47 -22.95 8.33 5.34
N ILE A 48 -21.83 8.44 6.04
CA ILE A 48 -21.38 9.70 6.67
C ILE A 48 -21.04 10.73 5.59
N LEU A 49 -20.25 10.35 4.59
CA LEU A 49 -19.78 11.28 3.57
C LEU A 49 -20.91 11.76 2.65
N VAL A 50 -21.92 10.93 2.37
CA VAL A 50 -23.14 11.38 1.63
C VAL A 50 -23.89 12.48 2.39
N THR A 51 -23.91 12.43 3.73
CA THR A 51 -24.52 13.53 4.51
C THR A 51 -23.72 14.81 4.45
N VAL A 52 -22.39 14.71 4.41
CA VAL A 52 -21.50 15.86 4.16
C VAL A 52 -21.73 16.42 2.76
N ASP A 53 -21.80 15.54 1.74
CA ASP A 53 -22.10 15.91 0.36
C ASP A 53 -23.39 16.69 0.23
N TYR A 54 -24.44 16.24 0.92
CA TYR A 54 -25.75 16.91 0.89
C TYR A 54 -25.67 18.36 1.43
N GLU A 55 -24.95 18.57 2.53
CA GLU A 55 -24.82 19.91 3.12
C GLU A 55 -23.93 20.83 2.27
N LEU A 56 -22.86 20.31 1.66
CA LEU A 56 -22.02 21.08 0.73
C LEU A 56 -22.79 21.44 -0.55
N ALA A 57 -23.60 20.53 -1.07
CA ALA A 57 -24.44 20.81 -2.25
C ALA A 57 -25.47 21.91 -1.97
N LYS A 58 -26.07 21.97 -0.78
CA LYS A 58 -26.95 23.05 -0.35
C LYS A 58 -26.27 24.43 -0.34
N GLN A 59 -24.96 24.44 -0.05
CA GLN A 59 -24.16 25.66 -0.06
C GLN A 59 -23.75 26.09 -1.47
N GLY A 60 -24.13 25.31 -2.51
CA GLY A 60 -23.92 25.61 -3.91
C GLY A 60 -22.56 25.22 -4.46
N PHE A 61 -21.75 24.48 -3.72
CA PHE A 61 -20.46 24.01 -4.20
C PHE A 61 -20.61 22.93 -5.29
N LYS A 62 -19.77 23.05 -6.33
CA LYS A 62 -19.63 22.04 -7.40
C LYS A 62 -18.30 21.34 -7.24
N TYR A 63 -18.33 20.08 -6.85
CA TYR A 63 -17.14 19.28 -6.61
C TYR A 63 -17.35 17.84 -7.08
N ILE A 64 -16.26 17.11 -7.15
CA ILE A 64 -16.24 15.65 -7.39
C ILE A 64 -15.65 15.01 -6.15
N ARG A 65 -16.32 13.97 -5.63
CA ARG A 65 -15.78 13.12 -4.58
C ARG A 65 -15.43 11.75 -5.16
N ASN A 66 -14.23 11.29 -4.86
CA ASN A 66 -13.77 9.93 -5.14
C ASN A 66 -13.39 9.25 -3.82
N ILE A 67 -14.31 8.44 -3.27
CA ILE A 67 -14.22 7.82 -1.95
C ILE A 67 -14.16 8.91 -0.87
N ASP A 68 -12.96 9.23 -0.37
CA ASP A 68 -12.67 10.25 0.65
C ASP A 68 -11.96 11.50 0.10
N ASP A 69 -11.56 11.47 -1.18
CA ASP A 69 -10.90 12.59 -1.83
C ASP A 69 -11.92 13.55 -2.49
N TYR A 70 -11.88 14.82 -2.10
CA TYR A 70 -12.72 15.89 -2.66
C TYR A 70 -11.91 16.75 -3.63
N THR A 71 -12.47 17.03 -4.81
CA THR A 71 -11.89 17.95 -5.80
C THR A 71 -12.93 19.00 -6.19
N CYS A 72 -12.69 20.25 -5.82
CA CYS A 72 -13.56 21.37 -6.17
C CYS A 72 -12.85 22.28 -7.17
N TYR A 73 -13.55 22.66 -8.25
CA TYR A 73 -13.05 23.60 -9.24
C TYR A 73 -13.70 24.96 -8.98
N VAL A 74 -12.89 25.97 -8.79
CA VAL A 74 -13.31 27.33 -8.44
C VAL A 74 -12.52 28.36 -9.24
N ASP A 75 -13.04 29.57 -9.35
CA ASP A 75 -12.41 30.62 -10.12
C ASP A 75 -11.49 31.52 -9.28
N THR A 76 -11.68 31.55 -7.96
CA THR A 76 -10.91 32.41 -7.06
C THR A 76 -10.35 31.65 -5.86
N TYR A 77 -9.31 32.21 -5.25
CA TYR A 77 -8.74 31.67 -4.01
C TYR A 77 -9.73 31.77 -2.84
N GLU A 78 -10.52 32.84 -2.80
CA GLU A 78 -11.54 33.03 -1.75
C GLU A 78 -12.62 31.95 -1.80
N GLU A 79 -13.02 31.51 -2.99
CA GLU A 79 -13.94 30.39 -3.17
C GLU A 79 -13.31 29.07 -2.74
N ALA A 80 -12.04 28.87 -3.03
CA ALA A 80 -11.29 27.69 -2.58
C ALA A 80 -11.22 27.62 -1.05
N ASP A 81 -10.86 28.73 -0.40
CA ASP A 81 -10.80 28.81 1.07
C ASP A 81 -12.19 28.61 1.69
N ARG A 82 -13.24 29.18 1.09
CA ARG A 82 -14.62 28.95 1.53
C ARG A 82 -15.01 27.48 1.44
N PHE A 83 -14.64 26.80 0.36
CA PHE A 83 -14.88 25.36 0.24
C PHE A 83 -14.13 24.55 1.30
N PHE A 84 -12.85 24.85 1.55
CA PHE A 84 -12.07 24.18 2.58
C PHE A 84 -12.68 24.38 3.97
N LEU A 85 -13.08 25.59 4.30
CA LEU A 85 -13.72 25.90 5.58
C LEU A 85 -15.03 25.12 5.73
N SER A 86 -15.90 25.20 4.75
CA SER A 86 -17.20 24.52 4.77
C SER A 86 -17.05 23.00 4.86
N LEU A 87 -16.14 22.40 4.08
CA LEU A 87 -15.85 20.96 4.15
C LEU A 87 -15.29 20.56 5.52
N SER A 88 -14.39 21.37 6.08
CA SER A 88 -13.81 21.11 7.41
C SER A 88 -14.88 21.18 8.51
N GLU A 89 -15.79 22.15 8.46
CA GLU A 89 -16.89 22.30 9.42
C GLU A 89 -17.87 21.15 9.32
N GLU A 90 -18.24 20.70 8.11
CA GLU A 90 -19.14 19.58 7.93
C GLU A 90 -18.51 18.26 8.41
N LEU A 91 -17.25 18.00 8.10
CA LEU A 91 -16.51 16.83 8.57
C LEU A 91 -16.39 16.80 10.10
N LYS A 92 -16.15 17.96 10.72
CA LYS A 92 -16.01 18.08 12.17
C LYS A 92 -17.26 17.65 12.94
N LYS A 93 -18.46 17.77 12.35
CA LYS A 93 -19.71 17.29 12.96
C LYS A 93 -19.68 15.77 13.22
N TYR A 94 -18.87 15.04 12.45
CA TYR A 94 -18.67 13.58 12.53
C TYR A 94 -17.31 13.19 13.14
N GLU A 95 -16.63 14.13 13.80
CA GLU A 95 -15.29 13.93 14.37
C GLU A 95 -14.23 13.54 13.32
N LEU A 96 -14.45 13.95 12.06
CA LEU A 96 -13.51 13.79 10.95
C LEU A 96 -12.73 15.09 10.74
N ALA A 97 -11.54 14.97 10.17
CA ALA A 97 -10.68 16.11 9.85
C ALA A 97 -10.06 15.98 8.46
N LEU A 98 -9.83 17.14 7.81
CA LEU A 98 -9.06 17.19 6.58
C LEU A 98 -7.59 16.83 6.84
N ASN A 99 -6.99 16.07 5.93
CA ASN A 99 -5.56 15.81 5.95
C ASN A 99 -4.81 17.03 5.36
N SER A 100 -4.33 17.92 6.24
CA SER A 100 -3.64 19.15 5.86
C SER A 100 -2.42 18.95 4.96
N LYS A 101 -1.74 17.79 5.07
CA LYS A 101 -0.59 17.46 4.21
C LYS A 101 -0.98 17.13 2.77
N LYS A 102 -2.21 16.62 2.56
CA LYS A 102 -2.73 16.24 1.24
C LYS A 102 -3.62 17.32 0.64
N SER A 103 -4.23 18.17 1.46
CA SER A 103 -5.16 19.22 1.00
C SER A 103 -4.38 20.41 0.44
N LYS A 104 -4.66 20.77 -0.82
CA LYS A 104 -3.91 21.81 -1.55
C LYS A 104 -4.85 22.63 -2.43
N ILE A 105 -4.58 23.91 -2.57
CA ILE A 105 -5.13 24.75 -3.64
C ILE A 105 -4.09 24.76 -4.77
N ILE A 106 -4.50 24.40 -5.96
CA ILE A 106 -3.59 24.23 -7.09
C ILE A 106 -4.08 25.08 -8.26
N PRO A 107 -3.29 26.05 -8.74
CA PRO A 107 -3.67 26.84 -9.92
C PRO A 107 -3.67 25.98 -11.18
N LEU A 108 -4.66 26.21 -12.05
CA LEU A 108 -4.73 25.58 -13.37
C LEU A 108 -4.01 26.46 -14.42
N PRO A 109 -3.48 25.89 -15.53
CA PRO A 109 -3.61 24.47 -15.93
C PRO A 109 -2.60 23.55 -15.23
N LEU A 110 -3.02 22.31 -15.01
CA LEU A 110 -2.16 21.23 -14.52
C LEU A 110 -1.78 20.27 -15.65
N ALA A 111 -0.55 19.77 -15.61
CA ALA A 111 -0.19 18.63 -16.45
C ALA A 111 -1.03 17.40 -16.06
N SER A 112 -1.59 16.71 -17.05
CA SER A 112 -2.42 15.50 -16.84
C SER A 112 -1.65 14.34 -16.19
N VAL A 113 -0.32 14.37 -16.27
CA VAL A 113 0.58 13.34 -15.75
C VAL A 113 1.68 14.01 -14.93
N LYS A 114 2.00 13.44 -13.78
CA LYS A 114 3.13 13.91 -12.95
C LYS A 114 4.43 13.92 -13.77
N ASN A 115 5.24 14.95 -13.63
CA ASN A 115 6.47 15.16 -14.37
C ASN A 115 7.43 13.95 -14.28
N TRP A 116 7.56 13.33 -13.11
CA TRP A 116 8.42 12.17 -12.94
C TRP A 116 7.96 10.94 -13.76
N VAL A 117 6.65 10.77 -14.00
CA VAL A 117 6.13 9.69 -14.88
C VAL A 117 6.60 9.90 -16.30
N THR A 118 6.50 11.14 -16.78
CA THR A 118 7.00 11.52 -18.12
C THR A 118 8.51 11.28 -18.24
N LYS A 119 9.28 11.73 -17.25
CA LYS A 119 10.73 11.52 -17.21
C LYS A 119 11.12 10.04 -17.23
N LEU A 120 10.48 9.19 -16.42
CA LEU A 120 10.75 7.74 -16.39
C LEU A 120 10.38 7.06 -17.71
N ASN A 121 9.26 7.44 -18.33
CA ASN A 121 8.82 6.86 -19.61
C ASN A 121 9.72 7.28 -20.79
N HIS A 122 10.35 8.44 -20.72
CA HIS A 122 11.26 8.94 -21.76
C HIS A 122 12.72 8.55 -21.52
N PHE A 123 13.00 7.76 -20.49
CA PHE A 123 14.36 7.24 -20.30
C PHE A 123 14.73 6.29 -21.45
N ASN A 124 15.76 6.66 -22.21
CA ASN A 124 16.19 5.88 -23.36
C ASN A 124 17.29 4.90 -22.98
N PHE A 125 17.00 3.61 -23.15
CA PHE A 125 17.99 2.54 -23.04
C PHE A 125 18.77 2.47 -24.38
N THR A 126 19.93 3.10 -24.46
CA THR A 126 20.68 3.27 -25.71
C THR A 126 21.65 2.12 -26.02
N ASN A 127 22.16 1.43 -24.99
CA ASN A 127 23.11 0.34 -25.11
C ASN A 127 22.44 -1.04 -24.94
N THR A 128 21.46 -1.30 -25.79
CA THR A 128 20.82 -2.59 -25.88
C THR A 128 21.45 -3.46 -26.96
N TYR A 129 21.25 -4.75 -26.88
CA TYR A 129 21.64 -5.69 -27.92
C TYR A 129 20.60 -6.80 -28.06
N THR A 130 20.52 -7.42 -29.22
CA THR A 130 19.50 -8.43 -29.50
C THR A 130 19.96 -9.80 -29.03
N VAL A 131 19.20 -10.42 -28.14
CA VAL A 131 19.36 -11.84 -27.72
C VAL A 131 18.07 -12.58 -28.03
N ASN A 132 18.13 -13.63 -28.82
CA ASN A 132 16.95 -14.43 -29.20
C ASN A 132 15.77 -13.56 -29.69
N PHE A 133 16.04 -12.64 -30.60
CA PHE A 133 15.06 -11.69 -31.17
C PHE A 133 14.45 -10.70 -30.15
N LYS A 134 15.00 -10.61 -28.93
CA LYS A 134 14.57 -9.64 -27.92
C LYS A 134 15.71 -8.66 -27.62
N GLU A 135 15.33 -7.41 -27.47
CA GLU A 135 16.24 -6.36 -27.06
C GLU A 135 16.55 -6.50 -25.57
N ALA A 136 17.82 -6.75 -25.24
CA ALA A 136 18.29 -6.97 -23.87
C ALA A 136 19.02 -5.73 -23.33
N ILE A 137 18.70 -5.34 -22.10
CA ILE A 137 19.32 -4.23 -21.38
C ILE A 137 20.59 -4.73 -20.68
N ARG A 138 21.67 -3.97 -20.81
CA ARG A 138 22.94 -4.23 -20.13
C ARG A 138 23.00 -3.58 -18.75
N VAL A 139 23.93 -4.07 -17.90
CA VAL A 139 24.15 -3.56 -16.53
C VAL A 139 24.29 -2.04 -16.48
N LYS A 140 25.04 -1.43 -17.40
CA LYS A 140 25.28 0.03 -17.40
C LYS A 140 24.00 0.83 -17.55
N GLU A 141 23.14 0.41 -18.49
CA GLU A 141 21.84 1.06 -18.73
C GLU A 141 20.88 0.86 -17.56
N LEU A 142 20.83 -0.37 -17.05
CA LEU A 142 20.00 -0.69 -15.90
C LEU A 142 20.41 0.11 -14.67
N LYS A 143 21.73 0.24 -14.42
CA LYS A 143 22.25 1.05 -13.33
C LYS A 143 21.83 2.50 -13.48
N GLY A 144 22.04 3.09 -14.67
CA GLY A 144 21.65 4.48 -14.94
C GLY A 144 20.16 4.71 -14.73
N PHE A 145 19.31 3.76 -15.11
CA PHE A 145 17.86 3.86 -14.90
C PHE A 145 17.47 3.79 -13.42
N ILE A 146 18.08 2.87 -12.65
CA ILE A 146 17.78 2.74 -11.20
C ILE A 146 18.27 3.99 -10.47
N ASP A 147 19.50 4.46 -10.75
CA ASP A 147 20.05 5.68 -10.14
C ASP A 147 19.15 6.88 -10.45
N PHE A 148 18.72 7.03 -11.72
CA PHE A 148 17.78 8.07 -12.12
C PHE A 148 16.43 8.00 -11.38
N ALA A 149 15.88 6.80 -11.19
CA ALA A 149 14.62 6.64 -10.44
C ALA A 149 14.80 6.99 -8.96
N ILE A 150 15.95 6.68 -8.36
CA ILE A 150 16.27 7.05 -6.97
C ILE A 150 16.42 8.56 -6.84
N GLU A 151 17.14 9.22 -7.74
CA GLU A 151 17.29 10.69 -7.76
C GLU A 151 15.92 11.37 -7.87
N LEU A 152 15.08 10.94 -8.82
CA LEU A 152 13.71 11.46 -8.95
C LEU A 152 12.87 11.27 -7.68
N MET A 153 13.02 10.13 -7.01
CA MET A 153 12.30 9.90 -5.76
C MET A 153 12.76 10.86 -4.66
N LEU A 154 14.06 11.11 -4.54
CA LEU A 154 14.60 12.01 -3.54
C LEU A 154 14.21 13.48 -3.81
N ASP A 155 14.13 13.88 -5.08
CA ASP A 155 13.73 15.23 -5.50
C ASP A 155 12.22 15.50 -5.26
N GLU A 156 11.38 14.47 -5.28
CA GLU A 156 9.91 14.57 -5.17
C GLU A 156 9.43 14.16 -3.75
N ASP A 157 10.02 14.72 -2.72
CA ASP A 157 9.66 14.50 -1.30
C ASP A 157 9.61 13.01 -0.90
N SER A 158 10.46 12.18 -1.49
CA SER A 158 10.52 10.72 -1.28
C SER A 158 9.22 9.99 -1.67
N ASP A 159 8.58 10.41 -2.78
CA ASP A 159 7.36 9.75 -3.29
C ASP A 159 7.64 8.28 -3.66
N ALA A 160 7.14 7.39 -2.83
CA ALA A 160 7.25 5.94 -2.98
C ALA A 160 6.73 5.41 -4.34
N SER A 161 5.81 6.13 -4.97
CA SER A 161 5.23 5.75 -6.26
C SER A 161 6.26 5.67 -7.37
N ILE A 162 7.36 6.43 -7.27
CA ILE A 162 8.40 6.52 -8.29
C ILE A 162 9.16 5.20 -8.44
N LEU A 163 9.65 4.63 -7.32
CA LEU A 163 10.31 3.31 -7.35
C LEU A 163 9.34 2.19 -7.76
N ASN A 164 8.10 2.24 -7.28
CA ASN A 164 7.07 1.30 -7.72
C ASN A 164 6.88 1.32 -9.24
N TYR A 165 6.86 2.52 -9.82
CA TYR A 165 6.68 2.69 -11.26
C TYR A 165 7.91 2.24 -12.05
N ALA A 166 9.11 2.57 -11.57
CA ALA A 166 10.36 2.13 -12.18
C ALA A 166 10.48 0.60 -12.22
N ILE A 167 10.13 -0.10 -11.12
CA ILE A 167 10.09 -1.56 -11.08
C ILE A 167 9.08 -2.13 -12.09
N LYS A 168 7.90 -1.49 -12.23
CA LYS A 168 6.89 -1.89 -13.24
C LYS A 168 7.40 -1.70 -14.68
N ILE A 169 8.14 -0.63 -14.97
CA ILE A 169 8.79 -0.46 -16.29
C ILE A 169 9.77 -1.60 -16.53
N LEU A 170 10.65 -1.90 -15.58
CA LEU A 170 11.67 -2.94 -15.71
C LEU A 170 11.06 -4.35 -15.83
N SER A 171 9.91 -4.61 -15.24
CA SER A 171 9.24 -5.91 -15.35
C SER A 171 8.87 -6.29 -16.78
N ASN A 172 8.73 -5.32 -17.68
CA ASN A 172 8.43 -5.52 -19.09
C ASN A 172 9.67 -5.53 -19.99
N LYS A 173 10.87 -5.40 -19.41
CA LYS A 173 12.13 -5.35 -20.15
C LYS A 173 12.89 -6.66 -20.04
N HIS A 174 13.59 -7.03 -21.10
CA HIS A 174 14.49 -8.18 -21.06
C HIS A 174 15.85 -7.73 -20.55
N LEU A 175 16.37 -8.38 -19.51
CA LEU A 175 17.67 -8.11 -18.92
C LEU A 175 18.67 -9.19 -19.35
N ASP A 176 19.89 -8.82 -19.66
CA ASP A 176 20.95 -9.81 -19.84
C ASP A 176 21.31 -10.47 -18.50
N THR A 177 22.09 -11.54 -18.52
CA THR A 177 22.43 -12.31 -17.32
C THR A 177 23.09 -11.44 -16.26
N ASN A 178 24.04 -10.61 -16.65
CA ASN A 178 24.75 -9.74 -15.71
C ASN A 178 23.85 -8.62 -15.17
N ALA A 179 23.01 -8.03 -16.04
CA ALA A 179 22.02 -7.02 -15.63
C ALA A 179 20.99 -7.63 -14.65
N LYS A 180 20.55 -8.85 -14.89
CA LYS A 180 19.65 -9.56 -14.03
C LYS A 180 20.26 -9.80 -12.63
N ASP A 181 21.52 -10.26 -12.56
CA ASP A 181 22.23 -10.46 -11.30
C ASP A 181 22.42 -9.15 -10.53
N TYR A 182 22.76 -8.09 -11.25
CA TYR A 182 22.86 -6.74 -10.68
C TYR A 182 21.50 -6.27 -10.16
N TYR A 183 20.43 -6.41 -10.96
CA TYR A 183 19.08 -5.99 -10.62
C TYR A 183 18.59 -6.65 -9.32
N ILE A 184 18.76 -7.96 -9.21
CA ILE A 184 18.35 -8.70 -8.02
C ILE A 184 19.07 -8.19 -6.76
N LYS A 185 20.38 -7.93 -6.84
CA LYS A 185 21.13 -7.39 -5.71
C LYS A 185 20.64 -5.99 -5.33
N GLN A 186 20.38 -5.13 -6.31
CA GLN A 186 19.88 -3.76 -6.04
C GLN A 186 18.47 -3.77 -5.47
N ILE A 187 17.56 -4.54 -6.05
CA ILE A 187 16.19 -4.64 -5.55
C ILE A 187 16.13 -5.24 -4.16
N HIS A 188 16.94 -6.27 -3.88
CA HIS A 188 17.04 -6.82 -2.52
C HIS A 188 17.47 -5.75 -1.51
N HIS A 189 18.47 -4.94 -1.85
CA HIS A 189 18.90 -3.83 -1.00
C HIS A 189 17.82 -2.76 -0.84
N LEU A 190 17.18 -2.34 -1.94
CA LEU A 190 16.12 -1.33 -1.92
C LEU A 190 14.91 -1.77 -1.09
N VAL A 191 14.53 -3.03 -1.14
CA VAL A 191 13.41 -3.57 -0.36
C VAL A 191 13.69 -3.54 1.15
N LEU A 192 14.92 -3.74 1.58
CA LEU A 192 15.30 -3.62 3.00
C LEU A 192 15.30 -2.15 3.47
N LEU A 193 15.54 -1.18 2.57
CA LEU A 193 15.42 0.25 2.85
C LEU A 193 13.95 0.73 2.76
N TYR A 194 13.21 0.20 1.80
CA TYR A 194 11.84 0.61 1.47
C TYR A 194 10.90 -0.61 1.46
N PRO A 195 10.43 -1.08 2.64
CA PRO A 195 9.63 -2.31 2.76
C PRO A 195 8.34 -2.33 1.94
N TYR A 196 7.78 -1.18 1.58
CA TYR A 196 6.59 -1.09 0.71
C TYR A 196 6.80 -1.68 -0.69
N LEU A 197 8.05 -1.95 -1.08
CA LEU A 197 8.38 -2.61 -2.36
C LEU A 197 8.26 -4.14 -2.30
N ILE A 198 8.12 -4.73 -1.12
CA ILE A 198 8.09 -6.20 -0.94
C ILE A 198 6.99 -6.85 -1.78
N ASN A 199 5.82 -6.24 -1.82
CA ASN A 199 4.67 -6.74 -2.58
C ASN A 199 4.89 -6.80 -4.10
N LEU A 200 5.89 -6.08 -4.62
CA LEU A 200 6.24 -6.08 -6.04
C LEU A 200 7.24 -7.18 -6.42
N LEU A 201 7.97 -7.74 -5.45
CA LEU A 201 9.06 -8.66 -5.75
C LEU A 201 8.58 -9.87 -6.56
N GLU A 202 7.53 -10.51 -6.13
CA GLU A 202 7.04 -11.70 -6.81
C GLU A 202 6.44 -11.37 -8.18
N PRO A 203 5.42 -10.50 -8.33
CA PRO A 203 4.75 -10.29 -9.62
C PRO A 203 5.55 -9.44 -10.61
N LYS A 204 6.55 -8.65 -10.16
CA LYS A 204 7.27 -7.70 -11.01
C LYS A 204 8.77 -7.96 -11.13
N VAL A 205 9.31 -8.86 -10.29
CA VAL A 205 10.74 -9.18 -10.31
C VAL A 205 10.96 -10.68 -10.50
N PHE A 206 10.43 -11.52 -9.61
CA PHE A 206 10.72 -12.95 -9.64
C PHE A 206 10.12 -13.65 -10.87
N GLU A 207 8.84 -13.43 -11.12
CA GLU A 207 8.16 -14.09 -12.25
C GLU A 207 8.62 -13.56 -13.61
N PRO A 208 8.63 -12.22 -13.89
CA PRO A 208 9.00 -11.72 -15.20
C PRO A 208 10.43 -12.06 -15.60
N HIS A 209 11.36 -12.02 -14.64
CA HIS A 209 12.77 -12.29 -14.90
C HIS A 209 13.18 -13.74 -14.64
N LYS A 210 12.23 -14.62 -14.28
CA LYS A 210 12.46 -16.05 -13.99
C LYS A 210 13.64 -16.26 -13.04
N ILE A 211 13.50 -15.68 -11.83
CA ILE A 211 14.56 -15.73 -10.82
C ILE A 211 14.69 -17.14 -10.25
N ASP A 212 15.93 -17.58 -10.06
CA ASP A 212 16.24 -18.90 -9.48
C ASP A 212 15.69 -19.04 -8.06
N LYS A 213 15.14 -20.23 -7.75
CA LYS A 213 14.54 -20.57 -6.47
C LYS A 213 15.49 -20.34 -5.29
N ASN A 214 16.79 -20.64 -5.44
CA ASN A 214 17.75 -20.47 -4.35
C ASN A 214 18.02 -19.00 -4.04
N ILE A 215 17.95 -18.15 -5.06
CA ILE A 215 18.05 -16.69 -4.89
C ILE A 215 16.82 -16.17 -4.16
N ILE A 216 15.62 -16.63 -4.56
CA ILE A 216 14.35 -16.28 -3.89
C ILE A 216 14.38 -16.73 -2.42
N LYS A 217 14.86 -17.96 -2.15
CA LYS A 217 15.01 -18.49 -0.79
C LYS A 217 15.88 -17.57 0.07
N ARG A 218 17.06 -17.18 -0.44
CA ARG A 218 17.97 -16.28 0.28
C ARG A 218 17.34 -14.93 0.58
N ILE A 219 16.69 -14.31 -0.42
CA ILE A 219 15.97 -13.04 -0.23
C ILE A 219 14.85 -13.19 0.81
N ALA A 220 14.09 -14.29 0.75
CA ALA A 220 13.03 -14.57 1.72
C ALA A 220 13.55 -14.69 3.15
N GLN A 221 14.69 -15.35 3.35
CA GLN A 221 15.33 -15.48 4.67
C GLN A 221 15.75 -14.11 5.24
N ASP A 222 16.38 -13.29 4.40
CA ASP A 222 16.82 -11.95 4.81
C ASP A 222 15.60 -11.05 5.13
N ILE A 223 14.56 -11.09 4.31
CA ILE A 223 13.31 -10.32 4.52
C ILE A 223 12.56 -10.81 5.76
N TYR A 224 12.54 -12.13 6.03
CA TYR A 224 11.94 -12.66 7.24
C TYR A 224 12.66 -12.15 8.49
N THR A 225 14.00 -12.25 8.51
CA THR A 225 14.84 -11.76 9.62
C THR A 225 14.66 -10.25 9.83
N PHE A 226 14.64 -9.48 8.75
CA PHE A 226 14.37 -8.05 8.78
C PHE A 226 12.99 -7.75 9.38
N GLY A 227 11.95 -8.46 8.92
CA GLY A 227 10.57 -8.31 9.37
C GLY A 227 10.42 -8.54 10.87
N LEU A 228 11.01 -9.61 11.40
CA LEU A 228 11.01 -9.90 12.82
C LEU A 228 11.71 -8.79 13.62
N LYS A 229 12.93 -8.41 13.20
CA LYS A 229 13.73 -7.39 13.89
C LYS A 229 13.04 -6.03 13.94
N ARG A 230 12.34 -5.66 12.89
CA ARG A 230 11.65 -4.36 12.74
C ARG A 230 10.18 -4.40 13.12
N LYS A 231 9.64 -5.59 13.46
CA LYS A 231 8.21 -5.84 13.71
C LYS A 231 7.33 -5.47 12.50
N VAL A 232 7.86 -5.66 11.29
CA VAL A 232 7.14 -5.51 10.02
C VAL A 232 6.64 -6.89 9.61
N TYR A 233 5.55 -7.35 10.21
CA TYR A 233 5.05 -8.71 10.05
C TYR A 233 4.53 -9.01 8.65
N GLU A 234 4.15 -8.00 7.90
CA GLU A 234 3.85 -8.11 6.47
C GLU A 234 5.06 -8.67 5.70
N ALA A 235 6.27 -8.22 6.01
CA ALA A 235 7.50 -8.75 5.40
C ALA A 235 7.71 -10.24 5.71
N CYS A 236 7.44 -10.65 6.95
CA CYS A 236 7.48 -12.06 7.33
C CYS A 236 6.45 -12.88 6.56
N SER A 237 5.24 -12.33 6.38
CA SER A 237 4.14 -12.98 5.65
C SER A 237 4.51 -13.21 4.19
N TYR A 238 5.10 -12.23 3.50
CA TYR A 238 5.56 -12.40 2.12
C TYR A 238 6.69 -13.43 2.02
N ALA A 239 7.67 -13.42 2.93
CA ALA A 239 8.75 -14.39 2.93
C ALA A 239 8.23 -15.83 3.04
N ILE A 240 7.27 -16.08 3.94
CA ILE A 240 6.63 -17.39 4.10
C ILE A 240 5.74 -17.72 2.90
N PHE A 241 5.02 -16.75 2.34
CA PHE A 241 4.23 -16.94 1.13
C PHE A 241 5.09 -17.45 -0.02
N TRP A 242 6.28 -16.86 -0.24
CA TRP A 242 7.19 -17.34 -1.27
C TRP A 242 7.74 -18.75 -0.96
N ALA A 243 7.99 -19.05 0.31
CA ALA A 243 8.39 -20.40 0.71
C ALA A 243 7.30 -21.43 0.37
N VAL A 244 6.04 -21.09 0.61
CA VAL A 244 4.89 -21.92 0.21
C VAL A 244 4.76 -22.00 -1.31
N LYS A 245 4.85 -20.87 -2.03
CA LYS A 245 4.66 -20.82 -3.48
C LYS A 245 5.75 -21.55 -4.25
N TYR A 246 7.01 -21.31 -3.90
CA TYR A 246 8.17 -21.86 -4.60
C TYR A 246 8.71 -23.14 -3.97
N ASP A 247 8.06 -23.66 -2.93
CA ASP A 247 8.35 -24.94 -2.29
C ASP A 247 9.79 -25.04 -1.75
N PHE A 248 10.13 -24.17 -0.80
CA PHE A 248 11.39 -24.22 -0.09
C PHE A 248 11.21 -24.00 1.42
N ASP A 249 12.17 -24.51 2.21
CA ASP A 249 12.20 -24.28 3.64
C ASP A 249 12.89 -22.96 3.98
N ILE A 250 12.26 -22.19 4.89
CA ILE A 250 12.91 -21.11 5.60
C ILE A 250 13.64 -21.72 6.82
N GLU A 251 14.93 -21.47 6.91
CA GLU A 251 15.78 -22.04 7.97
C GLU A 251 15.63 -21.28 9.30
N MET A 252 14.38 -21.19 9.78
CA MET A 252 14.02 -20.52 11.03
C MET A 252 13.25 -21.50 11.92
N ALA A 253 13.80 -21.87 13.05
CA ALA A 253 13.20 -22.84 13.97
C ALA A 253 11.94 -22.31 14.70
N THR A 254 11.66 -21.00 14.65
CA THR A 254 10.69 -20.32 15.53
C THR A 254 9.47 -19.73 14.81
N ILE A 255 9.27 -20.00 13.51
CA ILE A 255 8.20 -19.39 12.70
C ILE A 255 6.83 -19.44 13.41
N LYS A 256 6.46 -20.60 13.97
CA LYS A 256 5.22 -20.76 14.70
C LYS A 256 5.15 -19.80 15.90
N GLN A 257 6.17 -19.78 16.74
CA GLN A 257 6.19 -18.95 17.93
C GLN A 257 6.22 -17.47 17.58
N ASP A 258 6.99 -17.09 16.55
CA ASP A 258 7.07 -15.72 16.06
C ASP A 258 5.70 -15.23 15.55
N SER A 259 4.98 -16.09 14.80
CA SER A 259 3.64 -15.74 14.29
C SER A 259 2.59 -15.61 15.40
N ILE A 260 2.63 -16.47 16.42
CA ILE A 260 1.75 -16.36 17.58
C ILE A 260 2.05 -15.10 18.38
N ASN A 261 3.32 -14.81 18.63
CA ASN A 261 3.74 -13.64 19.41
C ASN A 261 3.49 -12.32 18.68
N SER A 262 3.39 -12.35 17.34
CA SER A 262 3.14 -11.15 16.53
C SER A 262 1.73 -10.58 16.73
N LEU A 263 0.75 -11.42 17.08
CA LEU A 263 -0.68 -11.13 17.08
C LEU A 263 -1.20 -10.66 15.71
N ASP A 264 -0.46 -10.92 14.63
CA ASP A 264 -0.84 -10.60 13.26
C ASP A 264 -1.55 -11.79 12.62
N CYS A 265 -2.82 -11.59 12.25
CA CYS A 265 -3.66 -12.66 11.71
C CYS A 265 -3.17 -13.21 10.38
N ILE A 266 -2.59 -12.36 9.51
CA ILE A 266 -2.12 -12.77 8.18
C ILE A 266 -0.84 -13.60 8.35
N PHE A 267 0.08 -13.12 9.18
CA PHE A 267 1.31 -13.85 9.48
C PHE A 267 1.02 -15.20 10.12
N LEU A 268 0.06 -15.28 11.07
CA LEU A 268 -0.33 -16.53 11.70
C LEU A 268 -0.97 -17.50 10.69
N MET A 269 -1.87 -17.02 9.83
CA MET A 269 -2.53 -17.83 8.82
C MET A 269 -1.55 -18.40 7.79
N ILE A 270 -0.65 -17.57 7.25
CA ILE A 270 0.32 -18.04 6.25
C ILE A 270 1.34 -19.00 6.85
N SER A 271 1.71 -18.80 8.12
CA SER A 271 2.59 -19.71 8.86
C SER A 271 1.94 -21.07 9.10
N TYR A 272 0.63 -21.10 9.39
CA TYR A 272 -0.13 -22.35 9.47
C TYR A 272 -0.17 -23.09 8.13
N LEU A 273 -0.39 -22.38 7.02
CA LEU A 273 -0.38 -22.97 5.67
C LEU A 273 1.00 -23.54 5.30
N TYR A 274 2.06 -22.83 5.69
CA TYR A 274 3.45 -23.29 5.52
C TYR A 274 3.70 -24.60 6.26
N ASP A 275 3.35 -24.68 7.55
CA ASP A 275 3.52 -25.88 8.36
C ASP A 275 2.69 -27.04 7.81
N LYS A 276 1.46 -26.79 7.37
CA LYS A 276 0.60 -27.80 6.74
C LYS A 276 1.23 -28.35 5.46
N LYS A 277 1.78 -27.48 4.59
CA LYS A 277 2.41 -27.89 3.35
C LYS A 277 3.67 -28.73 3.58
N HIS A 278 4.49 -28.35 4.56
CA HIS A 278 5.74 -29.03 4.88
C HIS A 278 5.58 -30.15 5.93
N ASN A 279 4.35 -30.60 6.22
CA ASN A 279 4.03 -31.64 7.20
C ASN A 279 4.61 -31.37 8.61
N LYS A 280 4.81 -30.12 8.96
CA LYS A 280 5.28 -29.73 10.30
C LYS A 280 4.09 -29.71 11.26
N LYS A 281 4.08 -30.58 12.28
CA LYS A 281 3.00 -30.65 13.28
C LYS A 281 3.12 -29.49 14.29
N GLY A 282 2.79 -28.28 13.85
CA GLY A 282 3.01 -27.10 14.67
C GLY A 282 1.80 -26.62 15.45
N TYR A 283 0.65 -26.42 14.80
CA TYR A 283 -0.48 -25.68 15.34
C TYR A 283 -1.64 -26.57 15.86
N LEU A 284 -1.57 -27.89 15.65
CA LEU A 284 -2.59 -28.82 16.14
C LEU A 284 -2.21 -29.35 17.51
N LYS A 285 -2.77 -28.78 18.55
CA LYS A 285 -3.09 -29.41 19.82
C LYS A 285 -4.49 -29.02 20.24
#